data_cbb4a3a8a41372e6637f1071a4a74e6a
#
_entry.id   cbb4a3a8a41372e6637f1071a4a74e6a
#
_cell.length_a   1.000
_cell.length_b   1.000
_cell.length_c   1.000
_cell.angle_alpha   90.00
_cell.angle_beta   90.00
_cell.angle_gamma   90.00
#
_symmetry.space_group_name_H-M   'P 1'
#
loop_
_entity.id
_entity.type
_entity.pdbx_description
1 polymer ?
#
loop_
_entity_poly.entity_id
_entity_poly.type
_entity_poly.pdbx_seq_one_letter_code
_entity_poly.pdbx_strand_id
1 'polypeptide(L)'
;MRSLLLATLVGLIVIGAAVATRTALPKITAQPESSAAADAAAVPADLGKSIRAYLMANPEVLVEAMQELERKQDSQRDSVAIKAIGQNEAELFRDPESPIGGNPAGDVTIVEFNDYQCPYCKRAYQAVKSVTGADGKVKIVYKDLPILGEASRIAALAALASMKQGKHQELHSALME
;
A
#
# COMPACT_ATOMS: atom_id res chain seq x y z
N MET A 1 44.73 -49.62 -2.23
CA MET A 1 45.93 -49.47 -3.08
C MET A 1 45.90 -48.05 -3.63
N ARG A 2 46.73 -47.20 -3.05
CA ARG A 2 47.82 -46.40 -3.69
C ARG A 2 47.27 -45.30 -4.58
N SER A 3 47.58 -44.01 -4.48
CA SER A 3 48.72 -43.23 -3.94
C SER A 3 48.25 -41.76 -3.91
N LEU A 4 48.39 -41.00 -2.89
CA LEU A 4 49.41 -40.01 -2.52
C LEU A 4 50.24 -39.43 -3.67
N LEU A 5 50.25 -38.08 -3.78
CA LEU A 5 51.35 -37.15 -4.07
C LEU A 5 50.71 -35.72 -4.08
N LEU A 6 50.89 -34.86 -3.13
CA LEU A 6 51.98 -33.95 -2.72
C LEU A 6 52.71 -33.28 -3.88
N ALA A 7 52.56 -31.99 -4.00
CA ALA A 7 53.57 -30.99 -4.37
C ALA A 7 52.93 -29.57 -4.24
N THR A 8 53.23 -28.84 -3.22
CA THR A 8 54.27 -27.79 -3.02
C THR A 8 53.97 -26.44 -3.67
N LEU A 9 53.72 -25.49 -2.75
CA LEU A 9 54.29 -24.16 -2.62
C LEU A 9 54.86 -23.48 -3.87
N VAL A 10 54.35 -22.30 -4.20
CA VAL A 10 55.15 -21.10 -4.40
C VAL A 10 54.31 -19.87 -4.02
N GLY A 11 54.79 -19.11 -3.05
CA GLY A 11 54.24 -17.82 -2.68
C GLY A 11 54.65 -16.73 -3.68
N LEU A 12 53.79 -15.81 -3.89
CA LEU A 12 54.12 -14.50 -4.45
C LEU A 12 53.35 -13.43 -3.70
N ILE A 13 54.08 -12.76 -2.83
CA ILE A 13 53.69 -11.53 -2.21
C ILE A 13 53.64 -10.48 -3.32
N VAL A 14 52.45 -9.96 -3.64
CA VAL A 14 52.33 -8.71 -4.38
C VAL A 14 51.79 -7.67 -3.42
N ILE A 15 52.67 -6.82 -2.98
CA ILE A 15 52.36 -5.53 -2.37
C ILE A 15 51.83 -4.66 -3.49
N GLY A 16 50.57 -4.28 -3.40
CA GLY A 16 49.96 -3.41 -4.41
C GLY A 16 48.87 -2.54 -3.82
N ALA A 17 49.29 -1.35 -3.43
CA ALA A 17 48.53 -0.09 -3.40
C ALA A 17 47.03 -0.15 -3.03
N ALA A 18 46.74 0.22 -1.80
CA ALA A 18 45.42 0.67 -1.37
C ALA A 18 45.03 1.93 -2.17
N VAL A 19 44.26 1.75 -3.22
CA VAL A 19 43.48 2.85 -3.84
C VAL A 19 42.26 3.04 -2.97
N ALA A 20 42.37 4.00 -2.05
CA ALA A 20 41.21 4.52 -1.32
C ALA A 20 40.34 5.30 -2.30
N THR A 21 39.45 4.61 -3.01
CA THR A 21 38.33 5.27 -3.67
C THR A 21 37.36 5.74 -2.58
N ARG A 22 37.56 6.99 -2.14
CA ARG A 22 36.54 7.74 -1.44
C ARG A 22 35.34 7.88 -2.40
N THR A 23 34.37 6.99 -2.30
CA THR A 23 33.05 7.25 -2.82
C THR A 23 32.49 8.43 -2.03
N ALA A 24 32.59 9.61 -2.62
CA ALA A 24 31.92 10.79 -2.11
C ALA A 24 30.41 10.48 -2.17
N LEU A 25 29.80 10.31 -1.02
CA LEU A 25 28.36 10.36 -0.87
C LEU A 25 27.87 11.67 -1.52
N PRO A 26 26.86 11.63 -2.41
CA PRO A 26 26.29 12.85 -2.93
C PRO A 26 25.82 13.67 -1.71
N LYS A 27 26.38 14.87 -1.53
CA LYS A 27 25.81 15.86 -0.63
C LYS A 27 24.36 16.03 -1.06
N ILE A 28 23.44 15.60 -0.22
CA ILE A 28 22.04 16.02 -0.31
C ILE A 28 22.12 17.53 -0.07
N THR A 29 22.19 18.28 -1.16
CA THR A 29 21.94 19.72 -1.11
C THR A 29 20.51 19.84 -0.63
N ALA A 30 20.34 20.35 0.58
CA ALA A 30 19.04 20.78 1.07
C ALA A 30 18.42 21.59 -0.08
N GLN A 31 17.28 21.14 -0.61
CA GLN A 31 16.51 21.94 -1.53
C GLN A 31 16.26 23.27 -0.82
N PRO A 32 16.43 24.40 -1.50
CA PRO A 32 16.01 25.67 -0.92
C PRO A 32 14.53 25.51 -0.57
N GLU A 33 14.24 25.66 0.72
CA GLU A 33 12.86 25.76 1.20
C GLU A 33 12.15 26.72 0.26
N SER A 34 11.07 26.23 -0.34
CA SER A 34 10.28 26.94 -1.30
C SER A 34 10.03 28.37 -0.79
N SER A 35 10.54 29.35 -1.50
CA SER A 35 10.36 30.78 -1.23
C SER A 35 8.91 31.23 -1.41
N ALA A 36 7.95 30.29 -1.49
CA ALA A 36 6.53 30.56 -1.54
C ALA A 36 5.97 31.17 -0.24
N ALA A 37 6.77 31.19 0.84
CA ALA A 37 6.38 31.87 2.08
C ALA A 37 6.71 33.36 2.10
N ALA A 38 7.46 33.89 1.12
CA ALA A 38 7.95 35.27 1.15
C ALA A 38 7.06 36.28 0.42
N ASP A 39 6.05 35.82 -0.34
CA ASP A 39 5.12 36.69 -1.09
C ASP A 39 3.67 36.70 -0.56
N ALA A 40 3.47 36.20 0.67
CA ALA A 40 2.26 36.56 1.40
C ALA A 40 2.38 38.05 1.72
N ALA A 41 1.92 38.92 0.81
CA ALA A 41 1.78 40.34 1.05
C ALA A 41 1.17 40.52 2.45
N ALA A 42 1.93 41.16 3.34
CA ALA A 42 1.56 41.28 4.74
C ALA A 42 0.12 41.81 4.81
N VAL A 43 -0.81 40.94 5.29
CA VAL A 43 -2.22 41.32 5.42
C VAL A 43 -2.30 42.61 6.25
N PRO A 44 -2.85 43.69 5.73
CA PRO A 44 -2.98 44.95 6.50
C PRO A 44 -3.58 44.67 7.88
N ALA A 45 -3.04 45.26 8.92
CA ALA A 45 -3.40 44.94 10.31
C ALA A 45 -4.90 45.10 10.61
N ASP A 46 -5.56 46.09 9.96
CA ASP A 46 -7.00 46.31 10.03
C ASP A 46 -7.81 45.30 9.24
N LEU A 47 -7.32 44.81 8.09
CA LEU A 47 -7.93 43.71 7.36
C LEU A 47 -7.85 42.41 8.17
N GLY A 48 -6.71 42.12 8.78
CA GLY A 48 -6.55 40.95 9.68
C GLY A 48 -7.53 41.00 10.85
N LYS A 49 -7.73 42.18 11.48
CA LYS A 49 -8.71 42.34 12.55
C LYS A 49 -10.14 42.12 12.04
N SER A 50 -10.47 42.66 10.87
CA SER A 50 -11.79 42.49 10.26
C SER A 50 -12.11 41.06 9.91
N ILE A 51 -11.16 40.31 9.30
CA ILE A 51 -11.28 38.89 9.01
C ILE A 51 -11.52 38.11 10.31
N ARG A 52 -10.71 38.38 11.34
CA ARG A 52 -10.86 37.68 12.63
C ARG A 52 -12.24 37.97 13.24
N ALA A 53 -12.67 39.22 13.24
CA ALA A 53 -13.99 39.61 13.79
C ALA A 53 -15.13 38.92 13.03
N TYR A 54 -15.03 38.85 11.70
CA TYR A 54 -16.01 38.16 10.86
C TYR A 54 -16.07 36.66 11.16
N LEU A 55 -14.90 35.97 11.20
CA LEU A 55 -14.83 34.52 11.48
C LEU A 55 -15.28 34.20 12.91
N MET A 56 -15.04 35.08 13.88
CA MET A 56 -15.54 34.91 15.25
C MET A 56 -17.05 35.15 15.38
N ALA A 57 -17.61 35.98 14.51
CA ALA A 57 -19.06 36.20 14.43
C ALA A 57 -19.78 35.13 13.60
N ASN A 58 -19.06 34.46 12.67
CA ASN A 58 -19.61 33.46 11.74
C ASN A 58 -18.69 32.22 11.71
N PRO A 59 -18.58 31.45 12.83
CA PRO A 59 -17.65 30.30 12.91
C PRO A 59 -17.99 29.17 11.94
N GLU A 60 -19.24 29.09 11.49
CA GLU A 60 -19.72 28.14 10.48
C GLU A 60 -18.93 28.23 9.16
N VAL A 61 -18.41 29.39 8.79
CA VAL A 61 -17.59 29.58 7.59
C VAL A 61 -16.33 28.73 7.62
N LEU A 62 -15.74 28.51 8.78
CA LEU A 62 -14.60 27.60 8.94
C LEU A 62 -15.00 26.15 8.71
N VAL A 63 -16.16 25.75 9.21
CA VAL A 63 -16.69 24.39 9.02
C VAL A 63 -16.97 24.15 7.55
N GLU A 64 -17.63 25.09 6.87
CA GLU A 64 -17.90 25.04 5.43
C GLU A 64 -16.61 24.95 4.61
N ALA A 65 -15.60 25.74 4.95
CA ALA A 65 -14.30 25.72 4.28
C ALA A 65 -13.57 24.39 4.47
N MET A 66 -13.65 23.80 5.67
CA MET A 66 -13.07 22.48 5.95
C MET A 66 -13.80 21.37 5.18
N GLN A 67 -15.11 21.38 5.14
CA GLN A 67 -15.91 20.42 4.38
C GLN A 67 -15.60 20.49 2.87
N GLU A 68 -15.46 21.71 2.34
CA GLU A 68 -15.09 21.91 0.93
C GLU A 68 -13.66 21.42 0.64
N LEU A 69 -12.74 21.61 1.58
CA LEU A 69 -11.38 21.07 1.47
C LEU A 69 -11.38 19.54 1.47
N GLU A 70 -12.12 18.90 2.39
CA GLU A 70 -12.29 17.45 2.45
C GLU A 70 -12.88 16.91 1.13
N ARG A 71 -13.97 17.52 0.65
CA ARG A 71 -14.60 17.15 -0.62
C ARG A 71 -13.63 17.23 -1.80
N LYS A 72 -12.79 18.27 -1.86
CA LYS A 72 -11.76 18.42 -2.90
C LYS A 72 -10.69 17.33 -2.78
N GLN A 73 -10.24 17.02 -1.57
CA GLN A 73 -9.24 15.99 -1.32
C GLN A 73 -9.78 14.60 -1.70
N ASP A 74 -11.02 14.29 -1.34
CA ASP A 74 -11.65 13.01 -1.68
C ASP A 74 -11.82 12.86 -3.19
N SER A 75 -12.33 13.89 -3.87
CA SER A 75 -12.41 13.88 -5.34
C SER A 75 -11.05 13.69 -6.01
N GLN A 76 -9.99 14.29 -5.46
CA GLN A 76 -8.63 14.09 -5.96
C GLN A 76 -8.15 12.65 -5.73
N ARG A 77 -8.38 12.08 -4.54
CA ARG A 77 -8.05 10.68 -4.22
C ARG A 77 -8.78 9.72 -5.14
N ASP A 78 -10.08 9.92 -5.34
CA ASP A 78 -10.90 9.09 -6.22
C ASP A 78 -10.37 9.12 -7.65
N SER A 79 -10.04 10.30 -8.16
CA SER A 79 -9.48 10.46 -9.50
C SER A 79 -8.15 9.70 -9.67
N VAL A 80 -7.27 9.76 -8.66
CA VAL A 80 -6.01 9.03 -8.64
C VAL A 80 -6.25 7.52 -8.55
N ALA A 81 -7.19 7.10 -7.70
CA ALA A 81 -7.54 5.69 -7.51
C ALA A 81 -8.13 5.09 -8.80
N ILE A 82 -9.10 5.76 -9.43
CA ILE A 82 -9.70 5.31 -10.69
C ILE A 82 -8.63 5.15 -11.78
N LYS A 83 -7.72 6.12 -11.90
CA LYS A 83 -6.61 6.04 -12.85
C LYS A 83 -5.68 4.86 -12.54
N ALA A 84 -5.32 4.65 -11.27
CA ALA A 84 -4.48 3.55 -10.84
C ALA A 84 -5.14 2.19 -11.10
N ILE A 85 -6.43 2.05 -10.83
CA ILE A 85 -7.22 0.84 -11.12
C ILE A 85 -7.19 0.55 -12.63
N GLY A 86 -7.44 1.55 -13.48
CA GLY A 86 -7.40 1.35 -14.93
C GLY A 86 -6.02 0.97 -15.45
N GLN A 87 -4.94 1.50 -14.87
CA GLN A 87 -3.57 1.17 -15.25
C GLN A 87 -3.13 -0.25 -14.82
N ASN A 88 -3.73 -0.79 -13.77
CA ASN A 88 -3.39 -2.09 -13.20
C ASN A 88 -4.54 -3.11 -13.33
N GLU A 89 -5.43 -2.91 -14.29
CA GLU A 89 -6.64 -3.72 -14.47
C GLU A 89 -6.34 -5.22 -14.59
N ALA A 90 -5.32 -5.59 -15.37
CA ALA A 90 -4.95 -6.99 -15.56
C ALA A 90 -4.48 -7.64 -14.25
N GLU A 91 -3.63 -6.95 -13.49
CA GLU A 91 -3.10 -7.43 -12.22
C GLU A 91 -4.18 -7.49 -11.14
N LEU A 92 -5.13 -6.57 -11.16
CA LEU A 92 -6.20 -6.53 -10.17
C LEU A 92 -7.27 -7.60 -10.42
N PHE A 93 -7.74 -7.73 -11.66
CA PHE A 93 -8.93 -8.52 -11.95
C PHE A 93 -8.66 -9.86 -12.65
N ARG A 94 -7.48 -10.02 -13.27
CA ARG A 94 -7.17 -11.16 -14.15
C ARG A 94 -5.84 -11.86 -13.83
N ASP A 95 -5.22 -11.55 -12.71
CA ASP A 95 -4.01 -12.22 -12.26
C ASP A 95 -4.29 -13.71 -11.99
N PRO A 96 -3.65 -14.64 -12.72
CA PRO A 96 -3.90 -16.07 -12.57
C PRO A 96 -3.40 -16.65 -11.24
N GLU A 97 -2.52 -15.93 -10.54
CA GLU A 97 -1.99 -16.35 -9.24
C GLU A 97 -2.87 -15.87 -8.08
N SER A 98 -3.88 -15.06 -8.34
CA SER A 98 -4.81 -14.60 -7.29
C SER A 98 -5.88 -15.65 -7.03
N PRO A 99 -6.14 -15.96 -5.73
CA PRO A 99 -7.25 -16.83 -5.37
C PRO A 99 -8.60 -16.22 -5.77
N ILE A 100 -9.52 -17.08 -6.18
CA ILE A 100 -10.88 -16.68 -6.59
C ILE A 100 -11.89 -17.25 -5.61
N GLY A 101 -12.83 -16.42 -5.17
CA GLY A 101 -14.02 -16.81 -4.40
C GLY A 101 -15.31 -16.48 -5.10
N GLY A 102 -16.43 -16.86 -4.48
CA GLY A 102 -17.76 -16.65 -5.05
C GLY A 102 -17.97 -17.44 -6.34
N ASN A 103 -18.63 -16.82 -7.32
CA ASN A 103 -18.85 -17.43 -8.64
C ASN A 103 -17.76 -16.96 -9.64
N PRO A 104 -16.85 -17.83 -10.11
CA PRO A 104 -15.84 -17.46 -11.09
C PRO A 104 -16.39 -16.90 -12.41
N ALA A 105 -17.65 -17.26 -12.75
CA ALA A 105 -18.36 -16.77 -13.93
C ALA A 105 -19.30 -15.60 -13.61
N GLY A 106 -19.18 -15.00 -12.41
CA GLY A 106 -19.98 -13.85 -12.00
C GLY A 106 -19.78 -12.64 -12.90
N ASP A 107 -20.84 -11.87 -13.11
CA ASP A 107 -20.85 -10.67 -13.94
C ASP A 107 -20.35 -9.42 -13.17
N VAL A 108 -20.29 -9.51 -11.84
CA VAL A 108 -19.66 -8.50 -10.97
C VAL A 108 -18.39 -9.08 -10.36
N THR A 109 -17.30 -8.33 -10.42
CA THR A 109 -16.02 -8.70 -9.76
C THR A 109 -15.68 -7.74 -8.64
N ILE A 110 -15.48 -8.29 -7.45
CA ILE A 110 -14.94 -7.58 -6.28
C ILE A 110 -13.47 -7.95 -6.15
N VAL A 111 -12.58 -6.97 -6.07
CA VAL A 111 -11.19 -7.17 -5.66
C VAL A 111 -11.09 -6.83 -4.18
N GLU A 112 -10.78 -7.83 -3.36
CA GLU A 112 -10.70 -7.67 -1.91
C GLU A 112 -9.24 -7.66 -1.46
N PHE A 113 -8.81 -6.52 -0.90
CA PHE A 113 -7.52 -6.42 -0.21
C PHE A 113 -7.74 -6.68 1.27
N ASN A 114 -7.12 -7.73 1.82
CA ASN A 114 -7.33 -8.14 3.20
C ASN A 114 -6.03 -8.39 3.96
N ASP A 115 -6.11 -8.20 5.28
CA ASP A 115 -5.12 -8.63 6.25
C ASP A 115 -5.81 -9.50 7.31
N TYR A 116 -5.32 -10.72 7.52
CA TYR A 116 -5.91 -11.69 8.45
C TYR A 116 -5.85 -11.29 9.93
N GLN A 117 -5.02 -10.30 10.29
CA GLN A 117 -4.97 -9.73 11.64
C GLN A 117 -5.83 -8.47 11.79
N CYS A 118 -6.42 -7.97 10.70
CA CYS A 118 -7.21 -6.75 10.72
C CYS A 118 -8.65 -7.00 11.22
N PRO A 119 -9.06 -6.43 12.37
CA PRO A 119 -10.42 -6.62 12.87
C PRO A 119 -11.50 -5.98 11.98
N TYR A 120 -11.16 -4.98 11.20
CA TYR A 120 -12.06 -4.37 10.22
C TYR A 120 -12.28 -5.29 9.01
N CYS A 121 -11.21 -5.94 8.52
CA CYS A 121 -11.30 -6.93 7.45
C CYS A 121 -12.17 -8.12 7.88
N LYS A 122 -11.99 -8.63 9.10
CA LYS A 122 -12.83 -9.70 9.66
C LYS A 122 -14.31 -9.31 9.73
N ARG A 123 -14.62 -8.06 10.09
CA ARG A 123 -16.01 -7.58 10.05
C ARG A 123 -16.55 -7.44 8.63
N ALA A 124 -15.73 -6.91 7.70
CA ALA A 124 -16.12 -6.77 6.29
C ALA A 124 -16.36 -8.14 5.64
N TYR A 125 -15.55 -9.14 5.97
CA TYR A 125 -15.69 -10.51 5.49
C TYR A 125 -17.12 -11.07 5.67
N GLN A 126 -17.75 -10.84 6.82
CA GLN A 126 -19.10 -11.32 7.08
C GLN A 126 -20.13 -10.69 6.11
N ALA A 127 -19.97 -9.39 5.82
CA ALA A 127 -20.83 -8.70 4.86
C ALA A 127 -20.61 -9.20 3.43
N VAL A 128 -19.34 -9.36 3.02
CA VAL A 128 -19.00 -9.91 1.69
C VAL A 128 -19.51 -11.33 1.54
N LYS A 129 -19.30 -12.18 2.54
CA LYS A 129 -19.81 -13.57 2.57
C LYS A 129 -21.34 -13.63 2.42
N SER A 130 -22.04 -12.74 3.11
CA SER A 130 -23.51 -12.65 3.01
C SER A 130 -23.97 -12.24 1.63
N VAL A 131 -23.39 -11.21 1.04
CA VAL A 131 -23.76 -10.70 -0.29
C VAL A 131 -23.44 -11.74 -1.37
N THR A 132 -22.27 -12.34 -1.35
CA THR A 132 -21.87 -13.34 -2.35
C THR A 132 -22.67 -14.64 -2.24
N GLY A 133 -23.10 -14.98 -1.02
CA GLY A 133 -23.99 -16.13 -0.80
C GLY A 133 -25.43 -15.90 -1.25
N ALA A 134 -25.91 -14.65 -1.20
CA ALA A 134 -27.26 -14.27 -1.64
C ALA A 134 -27.32 -14.00 -3.15
N ASP A 135 -26.29 -13.40 -3.73
CA ASP A 135 -26.15 -13.10 -5.15
C ASP A 135 -25.10 -14.01 -5.79
N GLY A 136 -25.56 -15.07 -6.44
CA GLY A 136 -24.70 -16.04 -7.13
C GLY A 136 -23.95 -15.50 -8.36
N LYS A 137 -23.93 -14.18 -8.61
CA LYS A 137 -23.29 -13.53 -9.75
C LYS A 137 -22.03 -12.74 -9.39
N VAL A 138 -21.57 -12.85 -8.14
CA VAL A 138 -20.39 -12.13 -7.66
C VAL A 138 -19.16 -13.05 -7.70
N LYS A 139 -18.11 -12.58 -8.37
CA LYS A 139 -16.75 -13.12 -8.32
C LYS A 139 -15.92 -12.30 -7.34
N ILE A 140 -15.10 -12.94 -6.51
CA ILE A 140 -14.13 -12.28 -5.65
C ILE A 140 -12.73 -12.61 -6.14
N VAL A 141 -11.86 -11.62 -6.24
CA VAL A 141 -10.41 -11.78 -6.41
C VAL A 141 -9.74 -11.37 -5.10
N TYR A 142 -9.10 -12.31 -4.42
CA TYR A 142 -8.42 -12.03 -3.17
C TYR A 142 -7.02 -11.49 -3.41
N LYS A 143 -6.65 -10.44 -2.69
CA LYS A 143 -5.33 -9.82 -2.67
C LYS A 143 -4.88 -9.65 -1.22
N ASP A 144 -4.02 -10.54 -0.75
CA ASP A 144 -3.48 -10.43 0.60
C ASP A 144 -2.58 -9.20 0.74
N LEU A 145 -2.84 -8.37 1.75
CA LEU A 145 -2.12 -7.14 2.07
C LEU A 145 -1.64 -7.18 3.53
N PRO A 146 -0.61 -8.00 3.85
CA PRO A 146 -0.17 -8.24 5.22
C PRO A 146 0.66 -7.09 5.79
N ILE A 147 0.01 -5.99 6.18
CA ILE A 147 0.64 -4.75 6.66
C ILE A 147 0.71 -4.62 8.19
N LEU A 148 0.06 -5.52 8.94
CA LEU A 148 -0.03 -5.45 10.39
C LEU A 148 1.04 -6.27 11.12
N GLY A 149 2.10 -6.69 10.42
CA GLY A 149 3.26 -7.34 11.01
C GLY A 149 3.45 -8.81 10.61
N GLU A 150 4.33 -9.49 11.34
CA GLU A 150 4.81 -10.83 10.96
C GLU A 150 3.69 -11.89 10.98
N ALA A 151 2.77 -11.82 11.94
CA ALA A 151 1.62 -12.72 12.00
C ALA A 151 0.73 -12.61 10.75
N SER A 152 0.50 -11.38 10.26
CA SER A 152 -0.23 -11.13 9.01
C SER A 152 0.49 -11.76 7.82
N ARG A 153 1.81 -11.60 7.76
CA ARG A 153 2.65 -12.16 6.68
C ARG A 153 2.61 -13.68 6.67
N ILE A 154 2.73 -14.32 7.83
CA ILE A 154 2.65 -15.78 7.94
C ILE A 154 1.27 -16.28 7.51
N ALA A 155 0.19 -15.62 7.95
CA ALA A 155 -1.17 -16.00 7.59
C ALA A 155 -1.41 -15.87 6.07
N ALA A 156 -0.98 -14.78 5.44
CA ALA A 156 -1.07 -14.58 4.01
C ALA A 156 -0.30 -15.65 3.22
N LEU A 157 0.95 -15.95 3.62
CA LEU A 157 1.74 -16.99 2.98
C LEU A 157 1.09 -18.38 3.12
N ALA A 158 0.49 -18.69 4.28
CA ALA A 158 -0.23 -19.94 4.48
C ALA A 158 -1.48 -20.03 3.59
N ALA A 159 -2.24 -18.94 3.49
CA ALA A 159 -3.42 -18.85 2.62
C ALA A 159 -3.04 -19.06 1.15
N LEU A 160 -2.02 -18.39 0.64
CA LEU A 160 -1.54 -18.58 -0.72
C LEU A 160 -0.98 -20.00 -0.96
N ALA A 161 -0.23 -20.56 0.00
CA ALA A 161 0.30 -21.92 -0.12
C ALA A 161 -0.82 -22.96 -0.19
N SER A 162 -1.95 -22.73 0.46
CA SER A 162 -3.11 -23.64 0.45
C SER A 162 -3.80 -23.74 -0.91
N MET A 163 -3.56 -22.79 -1.82
CA MET A 163 -4.05 -22.86 -3.21
C MET A 163 -3.56 -24.11 -3.93
N LYS A 164 -2.31 -24.51 -3.69
CA LYS A 164 -1.73 -25.73 -4.30
C LYS A 164 -2.46 -27.00 -3.89
N GLN A 165 -3.25 -26.94 -2.82
CA GLN A 165 -4.04 -28.06 -2.31
C GLN A 165 -5.55 -27.86 -2.61
N GLY A 166 -5.92 -26.79 -3.31
CA GLY A 166 -7.32 -26.42 -3.55
C GLY A 166 -8.08 -26.02 -2.27
N LYS A 167 -7.36 -25.58 -1.22
CA LYS A 167 -7.90 -25.32 0.13
C LYS A 167 -7.89 -23.85 0.53
N HIS A 168 -7.67 -22.94 -0.43
CA HIS A 168 -7.62 -21.51 -0.12
C HIS A 168 -8.90 -21.01 0.54
N GLN A 169 -10.05 -21.34 -0.02
CA GLN A 169 -11.33 -20.82 0.48
C GLN A 169 -11.63 -21.27 1.92
N GLU A 170 -11.33 -22.52 2.25
CA GLU A 170 -11.52 -23.06 3.60
C GLU A 170 -10.58 -22.38 4.59
N LEU A 171 -9.28 -22.24 4.23
CA LEU A 171 -8.31 -21.62 5.11
C LEU A 171 -8.56 -20.11 5.27
N HIS A 172 -8.90 -19.43 4.16
CA HIS A 172 -9.29 -18.01 4.20
C HIS A 172 -10.46 -17.79 5.16
N SER A 173 -11.52 -18.60 5.05
CA SER A 173 -12.67 -18.51 5.94
C SER A 173 -12.26 -18.71 7.40
N ALA A 174 -11.47 -19.73 7.70
CA ALA A 174 -11.02 -20.04 9.06
C ALA A 174 -10.12 -18.93 9.66
N LEU A 175 -9.33 -18.24 8.85
CA LEU A 175 -8.48 -17.14 9.29
C LEU A 175 -9.26 -15.83 9.49
N MET A 176 -10.38 -15.65 8.76
CA MET A 176 -11.22 -14.45 8.84
C MET A 176 -12.34 -14.55 9.90
N GLU A 177 -12.68 -15.73 10.37
CA GLU A 177 -13.60 -15.98 11.51
C GLU A 177 -12.89 -15.83 12.85
#